data_62fec8c03b80653ea823196939835f73
#
_entry.id   62fec8c03b80653ea823196939835f73
#
_cell.length_a   1.000
_cell.length_b   1.000
_cell.length_c   1.000
_cell.angle_alpha   90.00
_cell.angle_beta   90.00
_cell.angle_gamma   90.00
#
_symmetry.space_group_name_H-M   'P 1'
#
loop_
_entity.id
_entity.type
_entity.pdbx_description
1 polymer ?
#
loop_
_entity_poly.entity_id
_entity_poly.type
_entity_poly.pdbx_seq_one_letter_code
_entity_poly.pdbx_strand_id
1 'polypeptide(L)'
;MEGMATQRNFFKNTTLTERVCSLCSNSHSLTYCMAVENVLGMTPPPRAQYLRVLAEETKRVASHLFNIAISRTTWASSPCSCTSWKCARTCRT
;
A
#
# COMPACT_ATOMS: atom_id res chain seq x y z
N MET A 1 3.03 -15.35 0.46
CA MET A 1 1.82 -14.66 0.94
C MET A 1 0.61 -15.57 0.98
N GLU A 2 0.30 -16.30 -0.08
CA GLU A 2 -0.86 -17.20 -0.17
C GLU A 2 -0.93 -18.20 0.99
N GLY A 3 0.14 -18.94 1.27
CA GLY A 3 0.17 -19.91 2.37
C GLY A 3 0.03 -19.30 3.77
N MET A 4 0.36 -18.03 3.95
CA MET A 4 0.12 -17.32 5.22
C MET A 4 -1.31 -16.81 5.33
N ALA A 5 -1.94 -16.47 4.22
CA ALA A 5 -3.31 -15.99 4.19
C ALA A 5 -4.31 -17.09 4.53
N THR A 6 -4.05 -18.32 4.10
CA THR A 6 -4.91 -19.48 4.37
C THR A 6 -4.87 -19.97 5.82
N GLN A 7 -3.76 -19.71 6.52
CA GLN A 7 -3.56 -20.15 7.92
C GLN A 7 -4.00 -19.13 8.97
N ARG A 8 -4.42 -17.93 8.56
CA ARG A 8 -4.75 -16.83 9.47
C ARG A 8 -6.22 -16.47 9.41
N ASN A 9 -6.72 -15.93 10.53
CA ASN A 9 -8.05 -15.35 10.58
C ASN A 9 -8.15 -14.15 9.63
N PHE A 10 -9.31 -13.95 9.01
CA PHE A 10 -9.53 -12.88 8.04
C PHE A 10 -9.20 -11.47 8.59
N PHE A 11 -9.40 -11.21 9.87
CA PHE A 11 -8.97 -9.94 10.50
C PHE A 11 -7.45 -9.71 10.43
N LYS A 12 -6.65 -10.76 10.64
CA LYS A 12 -5.19 -10.67 10.57
C LYS A 12 -4.67 -10.55 9.14
N ASN A 13 -5.46 -10.96 8.16
CA ASN A 13 -5.11 -10.82 6.74
C ASN A 13 -5.15 -9.37 6.26
N THR A 14 -5.90 -8.49 6.92
CA THR A 14 -5.87 -7.04 6.62
C THR A 14 -4.46 -6.48 6.77
N THR A 15 -3.77 -6.79 7.86
CA THR A 15 -2.38 -6.36 8.08
C THR A 15 -1.40 -7.01 7.10
N LEU A 16 -1.68 -8.23 6.64
CA LEU A 16 -0.87 -8.91 5.65
C LEU A 16 -0.99 -8.25 4.27
N THR A 17 -2.19 -7.84 3.88
CA THR A 17 -2.44 -7.15 2.61
C THR A 17 -1.82 -5.76 2.55
N GLU A 18 -1.72 -5.04 3.67
CA GLU A 18 -0.99 -3.78 3.75
C GLU A 18 0.50 -3.92 3.40
N ARG A 19 1.10 -5.09 3.69
CA ARG A 19 2.54 -5.35 3.46
C ARG A 19 2.88 -5.71 2.02
N VAL A 20 1.90 -5.79 1.13
CA VAL A 20 2.12 -6.04 -0.31
C VAL A 20 2.85 -4.87 -0.96
N CYS A 21 2.49 -3.65 -0.60
CA CYS A 21 3.08 -2.45 -1.16
C CYS A 21 3.26 -1.39 -0.07
N SER A 22 4.46 -0.84 0.04
CA SER A 22 4.77 0.21 1.03
C SER A 22 4.16 1.57 0.68
N LEU A 23 3.94 1.86 -0.61
CA LEU A 23 3.42 3.14 -1.09
C LEU A 23 1.90 3.20 -1.09
N CYS A 24 1.24 2.11 -1.46
CA CYS A 24 -0.22 2.02 -1.60
C CYS A 24 -0.85 1.05 -0.57
N SER A 25 -0.26 0.92 0.60
CA SER A 25 -0.68 -0.02 1.65
C SER A 25 -2.17 0.10 2.00
N ASN A 26 -2.67 1.32 2.13
CA ASN A 26 -4.06 1.59 2.50
C ASN A 26 -5.06 1.08 1.45
N SER A 27 -4.75 1.25 0.15
CA SER A 27 -5.62 0.78 -0.93
C SER A 27 -5.79 -0.74 -0.93
N HIS A 28 -4.73 -1.49 -0.62
CA HIS A 28 -4.80 -2.95 -0.53
C HIS A 28 -5.66 -3.42 0.64
N SER A 29 -5.50 -2.81 1.82
CA SER A 29 -6.32 -3.15 2.98
C SER A 29 -7.78 -2.74 2.78
N LEU A 30 -8.04 -1.57 2.18
CA LEU A 30 -9.39 -1.12 1.86
C LEU A 30 -10.09 -2.07 0.89
N THR A 31 -9.42 -2.45 -0.20
CA THR A 31 -9.98 -3.39 -1.18
C THR A 31 -10.30 -4.74 -0.54
N TYR A 32 -9.41 -5.23 0.32
CA TYR A 32 -9.66 -6.46 1.07
C TYR A 32 -10.88 -6.34 2.00
N CYS A 33 -11.01 -5.25 2.75
CA CYS A 33 -12.17 -5.00 3.60
C CYS A 33 -13.47 -4.93 2.80
N MET A 34 -13.46 -4.25 1.65
CA MET A 34 -14.64 -4.18 0.77
C MET A 34 -15.04 -5.55 0.23
N ALA A 35 -14.06 -6.39 -0.12
CA ALA A 35 -14.34 -7.76 -0.55
C ALA A 35 -14.99 -8.60 0.56
N VAL A 36 -14.49 -8.49 1.79
CA VAL A 36 -15.06 -9.19 2.96
C VAL A 36 -16.47 -8.68 3.28
N GLU A 37 -16.70 -7.36 3.22
CA GLU A 37 -18.03 -6.77 3.43
C GLU A 37 -19.03 -7.26 2.39
N ASN A 38 -18.63 -7.35 1.12
CA ASN A 38 -19.47 -7.90 0.06
C ASN A 38 -19.85 -9.36 0.30
N VAL A 39 -18.89 -10.18 0.76
CA VAL A 39 -19.16 -11.60 1.08
C VAL A 39 -20.10 -11.73 2.28
N LEU A 40 -19.97 -10.86 3.27
CA LEU A 40 -20.82 -10.87 4.47
C LEU A 40 -22.17 -10.17 4.26
N GLY A 41 -22.37 -9.48 3.12
CA GLY A 41 -23.58 -8.72 2.82
C GLY A 41 -23.77 -7.50 3.72
N MET A 42 -22.71 -6.98 4.33
CA MET A 42 -22.77 -5.81 5.20
C MET A 42 -22.64 -4.52 4.40
N THR A 43 -23.57 -3.59 4.63
CA THR A 43 -23.50 -2.25 4.02
C THR A 43 -22.91 -1.26 5.02
N PRO A 44 -21.75 -0.65 4.73
CA PRO A 44 -21.18 0.34 5.62
C PRO A 44 -22.01 1.62 5.65
N PRO A 45 -22.10 2.32 6.78
CA PRO A 45 -22.83 3.59 6.89
C PRO A 45 -22.15 4.66 5.99
N PRO A 46 -22.94 5.65 5.49
CA PRO A 46 -22.44 6.64 4.53
C PRO A 46 -21.25 7.44 5.07
N ARG A 47 -21.20 7.73 6.36
CA ARG A 47 -20.06 8.40 6.99
C ARG A 47 -18.76 7.60 6.88
N ALA A 48 -18.83 6.28 7.00
CA ALA A 48 -17.65 5.42 6.86
C ALA A 48 -17.10 5.45 5.43
N GLN A 49 -17.99 5.51 4.43
CA GLN A 49 -17.58 5.62 3.02
C GLN A 49 -16.82 6.93 2.75
N TYR A 50 -17.33 8.07 3.25
CA TYR A 50 -16.64 9.36 3.11
C TYR A 50 -15.26 9.36 3.78
N LEU A 51 -15.14 8.79 4.97
CA LEU A 51 -13.86 8.70 5.67
C LEU A 51 -12.86 7.81 4.93
N ARG A 52 -13.31 6.73 4.32
CA ARG A 52 -12.48 5.86 3.47
C ARG A 52 -11.93 6.62 2.26
N VAL A 53 -12.80 7.35 1.55
CA VAL A 53 -12.38 8.16 0.40
C VAL A 53 -11.38 9.23 0.82
N LEU A 54 -11.62 9.93 1.93
CA LEU A 54 -10.71 10.94 2.44
C LEU A 54 -9.33 10.37 2.77
N ALA A 55 -9.30 9.21 3.44
CA ALA A 55 -8.04 8.53 3.78
C ALA A 55 -7.27 8.09 2.52
N GLU A 56 -7.97 7.55 1.51
CA GLU A 56 -7.37 7.13 0.23
C GLU A 56 -6.80 8.32 -0.54
N GLU A 57 -7.54 9.41 -0.66
CA GLU A 57 -7.06 10.59 -1.38
C GLU A 57 -5.86 11.24 -0.68
N THR A 58 -5.88 11.31 0.65
CA THR A 58 -4.73 11.81 1.42
C THR A 58 -3.49 10.93 1.20
N LYS A 59 -3.66 9.61 1.21
CA LYS A 59 -2.58 8.67 0.92
C LYS A 59 -2.08 8.77 -0.51
N ARG A 60 -2.98 8.98 -1.47
CA ARG A 60 -2.65 9.19 -2.88
C ARG A 60 -1.77 10.42 -3.07
N VAL A 61 -2.13 11.55 -2.48
CA VAL A 61 -1.31 12.78 -2.51
C VAL A 61 0.08 12.51 -1.93
N ALA A 62 0.16 11.87 -0.78
CA ALA A 62 1.43 11.53 -0.15
C ALA A 62 2.31 10.63 -1.04
N SER A 63 1.73 9.62 -1.68
CA SER A 63 2.45 8.72 -2.58
C SER A 63 2.96 9.42 -3.85
N HIS A 64 2.19 10.36 -4.40
CA HIS A 64 2.60 11.16 -5.55
C HIS A 64 3.75 12.10 -5.20
N LEU A 65 3.69 12.79 -4.06
CA LEU A 65 4.77 13.65 -3.57
C LEU A 65 6.06 12.86 -3.35
N PHE A 66 5.96 11.67 -2.76
CA PHE A 66 7.09 10.77 -2.57
C PHE A 66 7.70 10.32 -3.90
N ASN A 67 6.88 9.97 -4.87
CA ASN A 67 7.34 9.57 -6.20
C ASN A 67 8.07 10.71 -6.92
N ILE A 68 7.54 11.94 -6.86
CA ILE A 68 8.19 13.14 -7.42
C ILE A 68 9.54 13.38 -6.72
N ALA A 69 9.60 13.25 -5.40
CA ALA A 69 10.83 13.44 -4.64
C ALA A 69 11.92 12.45 -5.07
N ILE A 70 11.59 11.16 -5.21
CA ILE A 70 12.53 10.13 -5.68
C ILE A 70 12.95 10.39 -7.12
N SER A 71 12.02 10.76 -7.99
CA SER A 71 12.33 11.06 -9.40
C SER A 71 13.35 12.21 -9.51
N ARG A 72 13.23 13.24 -8.68
CA ARG A 72 14.18 14.35 -8.67
C ARG A 72 15.58 13.92 -8.21
N THR A 73 15.69 13.06 -7.22
CA THR A 73 17.00 12.57 -6.74
C THR A 73 17.66 11.68 -7.77
N THR A 74 16.91 10.87 -8.52
CA THR A 74 17.46 10.04 -9.60
C THR A 74 17.93 10.86 -10.79
N TRP A 75 17.28 11.97 -11.11
CA TRP A 75 17.68 12.87 -12.19
C TRP A 75 18.88 13.76 -11.81
N ALA A 76 18.98 14.15 -10.54
CA ALA A 76 20.09 14.97 -10.05
C ALA A 76 21.40 14.19 -9.85
N SER A 77 21.32 12.87 -9.68
CA SER A 77 22.50 11.99 -9.48
C SER A 77 22.74 11.07 -10.66
N SER A 78 22.74 11.60 -11.90
CA SER A 78 23.37 10.87 -13.01
C SER A 78 24.90 10.97 -12.87
N PRO A 79 25.70 9.87 -12.77
CA PRO A 79 25.65 8.69 -13.63
C PRO A 79 25.65 7.34 -12.88
N CYS A 80 24.83 7.12 -11.93
CA CYS A 80 24.75 5.78 -11.35
C CYS A 80 23.33 5.24 -11.56
N SER A 81 23.17 4.39 -12.58
CA SER A 81 21.96 3.63 -12.83
C SER A 81 21.75 2.53 -11.77
N CYS A 82 21.71 2.91 -10.52
CA CYS A 82 21.23 2.08 -9.45
C CYS A 82 19.74 2.27 -9.34
N THR A 83 18.97 1.42 -10.03
CA THR A 83 17.59 1.24 -9.67
C THR A 83 17.51 1.00 -8.17
N SER A 84 16.73 1.79 -7.48
CA SER A 84 16.59 1.92 -6.03
C SER A 84 16.55 0.57 -5.26
N TRP A 85 16.11 -0.50 -5.91
CA TRP A 85 16.06 -1.86 -5.38
C TRP A 85 17.42 -2.59 -5.33
N LYS A 86 18.33 -2.31 -6.26
CA LYS A 86 19.66 -2.91 -6.26
C LYS A 86 20.57 -2.26 -5.22
N CYS A 87 20.48 -0.95 -5.04
CA CYS A 87 21.26 -0.22 -4.05
C CYS A 87 20.90 -0.62 -2.61
N ALA A 88 19.61 -0.79 -2.31
CA ALA A 88 19.17 -1.24 -0.98
C ALA A 88 19.64 -2.67 -0.62
N ARG A 89 19.97 -3.51 -1.61
CA ARG A 89 20.46 -4.87 -1.38
C ARG A 89 21.98 -4.91 -1.17
N THR A 90 22.72 -3.98 -1.77
CA THR A 90 24.19 -3.93 -1.68
C THR A 90 24.69 -3.24 -0.41
N CYS A 91 23.88 -2.38 0.22
CA CYS A 91 24.25 -1.74 1.49
C CYS A 91 23.97 -2.61 2.73
N ARG A 92 23.58 -3.89 2.58
CA ARG A 92 23.27 -4.80 3.69
C ARG A 92 24.29 -5.94 3.85
N THR A 93 25.40 -5.90 3.15
CA THR A 93 26.63 -6.67 3.39
C THR A 93 27.72 -5.71 3.86
#